data_501930e1cbfee084f6fa8c83b204dc93
#
_entry.id   501930e1cbfee084f6fa8c83b204dc93
#
_cell.length_a   1.000
_cell.length_b   1.000
_cell.length_c   1.000
_cell.angle_alpha   90.00
_cell.angle_beta   90.00
_cell.angle_gamma   90.00
#
_symmetry.space_group_name_H-M   'P 1'
#
loop_
_entity.id
_entity.type
_entity.pdbx_description
1 polymer ?
#
loop_
_entity_poly.entity_id
_entity_poly.type
_entity_poly.pdbx_seq_one_letter_code
_entity_poly.pdbx_strand_id
1 'polypeptide(L)'
;MKSVGEVMSIGRSFQEAMQKAIRMATPGVLGFQPPAKGSPGYFTKEQISEELRNPTDMRMYALSQAFAQGESVDSIFEMTKINPWFLYKLQEVHQTREMLASRAGETMTADMMRLAKQQGFCDKQIAECVGSTEMEVRACLV
;
A
#
# COMPACT_ATOMS: atom_id res chain seq x y z
N MET A 1 -9.15 -0.35 -29.80
CA MET A 1 -8.59 -0.16 -28.44
C MET A 1 -9.47 -0.91 -27.46
N LYS A 2 -8.94 -1.92 -26.79
CA LYS A 2 -9.68 -2.66 -25.76
C LYS A 2 -9.30 -2.07 -24.41
N SER A 3 -10.25 -1.44 -23.72
CA SER A 3 -10.10 -1.13 -22.29
C SER A 3 -10.43 -2.40 -21.50
N VAL A 4 -9.49 -2.88 -20.71
CA VAL A 4 -9.67 -4.05 -19.84
C VAL A 4 -9.80 -3.66 -18.37
N GLY A 5 -10.21 -2.46 -18.11
CA GLY A 5 -10.35 -1.86 -16.79
C GLY A 5 -9.26 -0.82 -16.56
N GLU A 6 -9.67 0.42 -16.45
CA GLU A 6 -8.83 1.58 -16.17
C GLU A 6 -9.44 2.37 -15.03
N VAL A 7 -8.58 2.94 -14.19
CA VAL A 7 -8.99 3.87 -13.15
C VAL A 7 -8.18 5.14 -13.27
N MET A 8 -8.81 6.27 -12.98
CA MET A 8 -8.13 7.54 -12.86
C MET A 8 -8.28 8.04 -11.43
N SER A 9 -7.17 8.37 -10.80
CA SER A 9 -7.15 8.97 -9.47
C SER A 9 -6.36 10.26 -9.47
N ILE A 10 -6.77 11.19 -8.64
CA ILE A 10 -6.11 12.48 -8.44
C ILE A 10 -5.69 12.56 -6.99
N GLY A 11 -4.42 12.92 -6.77
CA GLY A 11 -3.85 13.12 -5.45
C GLY A 11 -2.85 14.28 -5.46
N ARG A 12 -2.50 14.77 -4.30
CA ARG A 12 -1.49 15.84 -4.13
C ARG A 12 -0.08 15.28 -4.13
N SER A 13 0.05 13.95 -3.97
CA SER A 13 1.31 13.22 -4.03
C SER A 13 1.11 11.91 -4.79
N PHE A 14 2.22 11.31 -5.24
CA PHE A 14 2.19 10.00 -5.89
C PHE A 14 1.58 8.93 -4.97
N GLN A 15 1.94 8.92 -3.67
CA GLN A 15 1.43 7.95 -2.71
C GLN A 15 -0.10 8.07 -2.57
N GLU A 16 -0.63 9.29 -2.44
CA GLU A 16 -2.08 9.52 -2.33
C GLU A 16 -2.81 9.04 -3.59
N ALA A 17 -2.31 9.42 -4.76
CA ALA A 17 -2.91 9.02 -6.04
C ALA A 17 -2.87 7.50 -6.22
N MET A 18 -1.74 6.85 -5.90
CA MET A 18 -1.59 5.41 -6.04
C MET A 18 -2.51 4.63 -5.10
N GLN A 19 -2.61 5.02 -3.84
CA GLN A 19 -3.50 4.36 -2.89
C GLN A 19 -4.97 4.51 -3.29
N LYS A 20 -5.38 5.68 -3.77
CA LYS A 20 -6.73 5.89 -4.32
C LYS A 20 -6.99 5.00 -5.53
N ALA A 21 -6.04 4.93 -6.46
CA ALA A 21 -6.16 4.09 -7.65
C ALA A 21 -6.34 2.60 -7.29
N ILE A 22 -5.58 2.09 -6.34
CA ILE A 22 -5.68 0.70 -5.88
C ILE A 22 -7.09 0.41 -5.31
N ARG A 23 -7.63 1.30 -4.49
CA ARG A 23 -9.00 1.16 -3.94
C ARG A 23 -10.06 1.17 -5.02
N MET A 24 -9.87 1.97 -6.07
CA MET A 24 -10.80 2.06 -7.19
C MET A 24 -10.73 0.83 -8.11
N ALA A 25 -9.52 0.29 -8.30
CA ALA A 25 -9.30 -0.84 -9.21
C ALA A 25 -9.82 -2.16 -8.64
N THR A 26 -9.72 -2.36 -7.32
CA THR A 26 -10.08 -3.63 -6.69
C THR A 26 -10.97 -3.40 -5.47
N PRO A 27 -12.28 -3.70 -5.56
CA PRO A 27 -13.19 -3.62 -4.43
C PRO A 27 -12.69 -4.45 -3.24
N GLY A 28 -12.72 -3.85 -2.04
CA GLY A 28 -12.29 -4.50 -0.80
C GLY A 28 -10.80 -4.34 -0.48
N VAL A 29 -9.97 -3.90 -1.42
CA VAL A 29 -8.57 -3.55 -1.16
C VAL A 29 -8.48 -2.09 -0.70
N LEU A 30 -7.85 -1.85 0.45
CA LEU A 30 -7.85 -0.53 1.09
C LEU A 30 -6.72 0.39 0.63
N GLY A 31 -5.68 -0.17 0.01
CA GLY A 31 -4.53 0.58 -0.46
C GLY A 31 -3.32 -0.32 -0.73
N PHE A 32 -2.15 0.28 -0.78
CA PHE A 32 -0.89 -0.43 -1.00
C PHE A 32 -0.48 -1.17 0.29
N GLN A 33 -0.88 -2.44 0.36
CA GLN A 33 -0.59 -3.32 1.49
C GLN A 33 -0.53 -4.78 1.04
N PRO A 34 0.22 -5.64 1.74
CA PRO A 34 0.23 -7.06 1.45
C PRO A 34 -1.18 -7.65 1.58
N PRO A 35 -1.62 -8.44 0.58
CA PRO A 35 -2.89 -9.15 0.69
C PRO A 35 -2.84 -10.22 1.79
N ALA A 36 -3.99 -10.56 2.34
CA ALA A 36 -4.09 -11.62 3.33
C ALA A 36 -3.70 -12.98 2.74
N LYS A 37 -3.10 -13.84 3.56
CA LYS A 37 -2.72 -15.19 3.13
C LYS A 37 -3.95 -15.95 2.58
N GLY A 38 -3.81 -16.48 1.37
CA GLY A 38 -4.88 -17.21 0.69
C GLY A 38 -5.88 -16.34 -0.07
N SER A 39 -5.75 -15.01 -0.03
CA SER A 39 -6.55 -14.11 -0.86
C SER A 39 -5.96 -13.95 -2.27
N PRO A 40 -6.77 -13.49 -3.25
CA PRO A 40 -6.25 -13.14 -4.57
C PRO A 40 -5.10 -12.13 -4.47
N GLY A 41 -4.03 -12.37 -5.22
CA GLY A 41 -2.82 -11.54 -5.19
C GLY A 41 -1.80 -11.94 -4.11
N TYR A 42 -2.10 -12.92 -3.24
CA TYR A 42 -1.11 -13.48 -2.34
C TYR A 42 -0.18 -14.43 -3.10
N PHE A 43 1.12 -14.17 -2.99
CA PHE A 43 2.18 -14.95 -3.64
C PHE A 43 3.12 -15.58 -2.62
N THR A 44 3.66 -16.76 -2.95
CA THR A 44 4.82 -17.31 -2.23
C THR A 44 6.07 -16.51 -2.57
N LYS A 45 7.14 -16.71 -1.82
CA LYS A 45 8.40 -15.97 -2.03
C LYS A 45 8.95 -16.16 -3.46
N GLU A 46 8.86 -17.37 -3.99
CA GLU A 46 9.29 -17.70 -5.35
C GLU A 46 8.40 -17.03 -6.39
N GLN A 47 7.09 -17.04 -6.18
CA GLN A 47 6.12 -16.39 -7.06
C GLN A 47 6.27 -14.87 -7.06
N ILE A 48 6.63 -14.24 -5.94
CA ILE A 48 6.89 -12.80 -5.88
C ILE A 48 8.03 -12.43 -6.85
N SER A 49 9.14 -13.16 -6.81
CA SER A 49 10.27 -12.89 -7.71
C SER A 49 9.90 -13.06 -9.18
N GLU A 50 9.09 -14.06 -9.49
CA GLU A 50 8.60 -14.30 -10.85
C GLU A 50 7.65 -13.17 -11.31
N GLU A 51 6.69 -12.77 -10.47
CA GLU A 51 5.74 -11.69 -10.77
C GLU A 51 6.44 -10.32 -10.92
N LEU A 52 7.53 -10.09 -10.20
CA LEU A 52 8.33 -8.88 -10.33
C LEU A 52 9.11 -8.82 -11.65
N ARG A 53 9.58 -9.97 -12.15
CA ARG A 53 10.29 -10.06 -13.44
C ARG A 53 9.37 -10.09 -14.64
N ASN A 54 8.31 -10.88 -14.56
CA ASN A 54 7.32 -11.10 -15.60
C ASN A 54 5.94 -10.62 -15.11
N PRO A 55 5.67 -9.30 -15.16
CA PRO A 55 4.53 -8.72 -14.48
C PRO A 55 3.20 -9.07 -15.12
N THR A 56 2.21 -9.31 -14.26
CA THR A 56 0.79 -9.32 -14.60
C THR A 56 0.09 -8.09 -13.98
N ASP A 57 -1.22 -8.04 -14.04
CA ASP A 57 -2.06 -7.05 -13.35
C ASP A 57 -1.96 -7.13 -11.82
N MET A 58 -1.38 -8.22 -11.28
CA MET A 58 -1.18 -8.43 -9.84
C MET A 58 0.16 -7.90 -9.30
N ARG A 59 0.98 -7.25 -10.14
CA ARG A 59 2.32 -6.78 -9.77
C ARG A 59 2.34 -5.88 -8.53
N MET A 60 1.32 -5.03 -8.34
CA MET A 60 1.23 -4.15 -7.17
C MET A 60 1.16 -4.92 -5.85
N TYR A 61 0.50 -6.08 -5.85
CA TYR A 61 0.44 -6.97 -4.68
C TYR A 61 1.78 -7.65 -4.42
N ALA A 62 2.48 -8.05 -5.49
CA ALA A 62 3.83 -8.61 -5.37
C ALA A 62 4.83 -7.57 -4.82
N LEU A 63 4.75 -6.32 -5.26
CA LEU A 63 5.57 -5.23 -4.73
C LEU A 63 5.33 -5.01 -3.23
N SER A 64 4.07 -4.96 -2.79
CA SER A 64 3.75 -4.78 -1.37
C SER A 64 4.26 -5.92 -0.51
N GLN A 65 4.18 -7.16 -1.01
CA GLN A 65 4.71 -8.33 -0.32
C GLN A 65 6.25 -8.36 -0.31
N ALA A 66 6.91 -7.93 -1.39
CA ALA A 66 8.36 -7.81 -1.44
C ALA A 66 8.89 -6.85 -0.37
N PHE A 67 8.27 -5.68 -0.22
CA PHE A 67 8.61 -4.75 0.86
C PHE A 67 8.35 -5.35 2.24
N ALA A 68 7.25 -6.07 2.43
CA ALA A 68 6.93 -6.73 3.69
C ALA A 68 7.93 -7.85 4.05
N GLN A 69 8.59 -8.44 3.06
CA GLN A 69 9.66 -9.42 3.26
C GLN A 69 11.04 -8.77 3.47
N GLY A 70 11.13 -7.45 3.43
CA GLY A 70 12.37 -6.72 3.64
C GLY A 70 13.25 -6.58 2.40
N GLU A 71 12.71 -6.81 1.19
CA GLU A 71 13.44 -6.58 -0.04
C GLU A 71 13.82 -5.10 -0.18
N SER A 72 15.05 -4.84 -0.61
CA SER A 72 15.54 -3.48 -0.84
C SER A 72 14.99 -2.90 -2.15
N VAL A 73 14.96 -1.58 -2.24
CA VAL A 73 14.62 -0.88 -3.48
C VAL A 73 15.54 -1.31 -4.63
N ASP A 74 16.82 -1.48 -4.37
CA ASP A 74 17.80 -1.90 -5.39
C ASP A 74 17.50 -3.31 -5.91
N SER A 75 17.17 -4.26 -5.01
CA SER A 75 16.78 -5.62 -5.38
C SER A 75 15.50 -5.63 -6.23
N ILE A 76 14.50 -4.86 -5.82
CA ILE A 76 13.25 -4.72 -6.58
C ILE A 76 13.49 -4.05 -7.93
N PHE A 77 14.33 -3.03 -7.98
CA PHE A 77 14.68 -2.37 -9.24
C PHE A 77 15.36 -3.32 -10.23
N GLU A 78 16.28 -4.18 -9.78
CA GLU A 78 16.92 -5.16 -10.64
C GLU A 78 15.92 -6.13 -11.29
N MET A 79 14.88 -6.50 -10.57
CA MET A 79 13.83 -7.40 -11.08
C MET A 79 12.79 -6.69 -11.97
N THR A 80 12.39 -5.47 -11.60
CA THR A 80 11.25 -4.77 -12.20
C THR A 80 11.63 -3.75 -13.24
N LYS A 81 12.83 -3.16 -13.13
CA LYS A 81 13.26 -1.96 -13.88
C LYS A 81 12.34 -0.74 -13.71
N ILE A 82 11.51 -0.74 -12.67
CA ILE A 82 10.72 0.44 -12.28
C ILE A 82 11.68 1.49 -11.72
N ASN A 83 11.53 2.74 -12.16
CA ASN A 83 12.39 3.82 -11.67
C ASN A 83 12.41 3.86 -10.14
N PRO A 84 13.59 3.91 -9.51
CA PRO A 84 13.74 3.88 -8.05
C PRO A 84 12.93 4.94 -7.31
N TRP A 85 12.68 6.10 -7.93
CA TRP A 85 11.86 7.15 -7.31
C TRP A 85 10.47 6.63 -6.93
N PHE A 86 9.80 5.89 -7.81
CA PHE A 86 8.49 5.30 -7.51
C PHE A 86 8.60 4.21 -6.44
N LEU A 87 9.65 3.41 -6.48
CA LEU A 87 9.87 2.35 -5.49
C LEU A 87 10.11 2.94 -4.09
N TYR A 88 10.87 4.02 -3.97
CA TYR A 88 11.06 4.74 -2.70
C TYR A 88 9.73 5.30 -2.17
N LYS A 89 8.87 5.84 -3.04
CA LYS A 89 7.56 6.35 -2.65
C LYS A 89 6.63 5.24 -2.14
N LEU A 90 6.65 4.08 -2.77
CA LEU A 90 5.91 2.91 -2.30
C LEU A 90 6.49 2.35 -0.99
N GLN A 91 7.81 2.37 -0.83
CA GLN A 91 8.46 1.99 0.42
C GLN A 91 8.06 2.91 1.57
N GLU A 92 7.94 4.22 1.34
CA GLU A 92 7.45 5.18 2.35
C GLU A 92 6.03 4.82 2.82
N VAL A 93 5.13 4.42 1.92
CA VAL A 93 3.78 3.95 2.28
C VAL A 93 3.86 2.70 3.15
N HIS A 94 4.69 1.73 2.78
CA HIS A 94 4.90 0.53 3.57
C HIS A 94 5.44 0.85 4.97
N GLN A 95 6.45 1.71 5.06
CA GLN A 95 7.04 2.13 6.35
C GLN A 95 6.03 2.83 7.25
N THR A 96 5.18 3.70 6.68
CA THR A 96 4.11 4.36 7.44
C THR A 96 3.11 3.34 7.97
N ARG A 97 2.74 2.35 7.16
CA ARG A 97 1.85 1.25 7.59
C ARG A 97 2.46 0.46 8.76
N GLU A 98 3.72 0.09 8.66
CA GLU A 98 4.44 -0.63 9.74
C GLU A 98 4.55 0.22 11.01
N MET A 99 4.80 1.51 10.88
CA MET A 99 4.80 2.44 12.01
C MET A 99 3.43 2.49 12.71
N LEU A 100 2.34 2.58 11.94
CA LEU A 100 0.99 2.56 12.50
C LEU A 100 0.69 1.23 13.20
N ALA A 101 1.06 0.11 12.59
CA ALA A 101 0.85 -1.21 13.15
C ALA A 101 1.66 -1.44 14.43
N SER A 102 2.89 -0.92 14.52
CA SER A 102 3.73 -1.02 15.72
C SER A 102 3.19 -0.25 16.91
N ARG A 103 2.29 0.70 16.68
CA ARG A 103 1.63 1.51 17.70
C ARG A 103 0.16 1.14 17.92
N ALA A 104 -0.21 -0.08 17.54
CA ALA A 104 -1.56 -0.59 17.78
C ALA A 104 -1.89 -0.53 19.29
N GLY A 105 -3.07 0.02 19.59
CA GLY A 105 -3.51 0.22 20.98
C GLY A 105 -3.02 1.50 21.65
N GLU A 106 -2.12 2.27 21.02
CA GLU A 106 -1.72 3.60 21.49
C GLU A 106 -2.62 4.69 20.91
N THR A 107 -2.71 5.82 21.61
CA THR A 107 -3.42 6.99 21.10
C THR A 107 -2.65 7.58 19.91
N MET A 108 -3.30 7.70 18.75
CA MET A 108 -2.71 8.32 17.59
C MET A 108 -2.43 9.81 17.81
N THR A 109 -1.22 10.23 17.47
CA THR A 109 -0.87 11.66 17.50
C THR A 109 -1.40 12.35 16.22
N ALA A 110 -1.63 13.66 16.32
CA ALA A 110 -2.06 14.47 15.17
C ALA A 110 -1.06 14.38 14.00
N ASP A 111 0.24 14.31 14.29
CA ASP A 111 1.28 14.23 13.27
C ASP A 111 1.27 12.88 12.55
N MET A 112 1.07 11.78 13.26
CA MET A 112 0.90 10.44 12.66
C MET A 112 -0.33 10.39 11.76
N MET A 113 -1.43 10.94 12.23
CA MET A 113 -2.67 11.01 11.46
C MET A 113 -2.48 11.85 10.19
N ARG A 114 -1.84 13.00 10.31
CA ARG A 114 -1.55 13.88 9.16
C ARG A 114 -0.67 13.18 8.14
N LEU A 115 0.41 12.53 8.57
CA LEU A 115 1.30 11.78 7.68
C LEU A 115 0.55 10.68 6.92
N ALA A 116 -0.24 9.87 7.64
CA ALA A 116 -1.02 8.81 7.02
C ALA A 116 -2.02 9.36 5.99
N LYS A 117 -2.72 10.45 6.32
CA LYS A 117 -3.67 11.09 5.40
C LYS A 117 -3.00 11.70 4.19
N GLN A 118 -1.85 12.33 4.33
CA GLN A 118 -1.07 12.88 3.22
C GLN A 118 -0.58 11.79 2.26
N GLN A 119 -0.30 10.61 2.76
CA GLN A 119 0.08 9.44 1.95
C GLN A 119 -1.11 8.64 1.40
N GLY A 120 -2.34 9.11 1.64
CA GLY A 120 -3.55 8.53 1.05
C GLY A 120 -4.16 7.35 1.80
N PHE A 121 -3.78 7.12 3.07
CA PHE A 121 -4.45 6.14 3.92
C PHE A 121 -5.90 6.56 4.18
N CYS A 122 -6.85 5.66 3.96
CA CYS A 122 -8.23 5.88 4.36
C CYS A 122 -8.44 5.54 5.85
N ASP A 123 -9.53 6.05 6.44
CA ASP A 123 -9.81 5.86 7.87
C ASP A 123 -9.90 4.37 8.22
N LYS A 124 -10.52 3.57 7.37
CA LYS A 124 -10.63 2.12 7.55
C LYS A 124 -9.26 1.43 7.52
N GLN A 125 -8.37 1.82 6.61
CA GLN A 125 -7.02 1.27 6.53
C GLN A 125 -6.20 1.61 7.79
N ILE A 126 -6.31 2.86 8.26
CA ILE A 126 -5.68 3.29 9.52
C ILE A 126 -6.22 2.48 10.69
N ALA A 127 -7.56 2.33 10.78
CA ALA A 127 -8.23 1.57 11.83
C ALA A 127 -7.73 0.12 11.89
N GLU A 128 -7.58 -0.55 10.74
CA GLU A 128 -7.02 -1.90 10.68
C GLU A 128 -5.57 -1.97 11.18
N CYS A 129 -4.76 -0.96 10.85
CA CYS A 129 -3.36 -0.92 11.32
C CYS A 129 -3.24 -0.73 12.82
N VAL A 130 -4.06 0.14 13.42
CA VAL A 130 -3.97 0.48 14.85
C VAL A 130 -4.89 -0.34 15.75
N GLY A 131 -5.70 -1.24 15.19
CA GLY A 131 -6.63 -2.07 15.97
C GLY A 131 -7.81 -1.29 16.55
N SER A 132 -8.29 -0.27 15.83
CA SER A 132 -9.38 0.62 16.21
C SER A 132 -10.56 0.51 15.23
N THR A 133 -11.56 1.37 15.37
CA THR A 133 -12.68 1.47 14.44
C THR A 133 -12.54 2.68 13.52
N GLU A 134 -13.15 2.62 12.34
CA GLU A 134 -13.14 3.74 11.40
C GLU A 134 -13.71 5.02 12.02
N MET A 135 -14.75 4.89 12.87
CA MET A 135 -15.38 6.01 13.54
C MET A 135 -14.47 6.68 14.57
N GLU A 136 -13.71 5.89 15.32
CA GLU A 136 -12.73 6.41 16.28
C GLU A 136 -11.58 7.13 15.57
N VAL A 137 -11.08 6.57 14.47
CA VAL A 137 -10.05 7.23 13.65
C VAL A 137 -10.59 8.56 13.09
N ARG A 138 -11.82 8.58 12.60
CA ARG A 138 -12.45 9.81 12.09
C ARG A 138 -12.62 10.85 13.18
N ALA A 139 -12.99 10.46 14.40
CA ALA A 139 -13.11 11.37 15.54
C ALA A 139 -11.76 12.04 15.90
N CYS A 140 -10.64 11.38 15.67
CA CYS A 140 -9.31 11.97 15.90
C CYS A 140 -8.92 13.05 14.88
N LEU A 141 -9.69 13.20 13.79
CA LEU A 141 -9.44 14.20 12.74
C LEU A 141 -10.14 15.55 13.02
N VAL A 142 -10.95 15.62 14.02
CA VAL A 142 -11.76 16.81 14.36
C VAL A 142 -11.03 17.69 15.37
#